data_35cf27ed198ed44695ecfbaa3e769d14
#
_entry.id   35cf27ed198ed44695ecfbaa3e769d14
#
_cell.length_a   1.000
_cell.length_b   1.000
_cell.length_c   1.000
_cell.angle_alpha   90.00
_cell.angle_beta   90.00
_cell.angle_gamma   90.00
#
_symmetry.space_group_name_H-M   'P 1'
#
loop_
_entity.id
_entity.type
_entity.pdbx_description
1 polymer ?
#
loop_
_entity_poly.entity_id
_entity_poly.type
_entity_poly.pdbx_seq_one_letter_code
_entity_poly.pdbx_strand_id
1 'polypeptide(L)'
;MDELDIIKLIQKQEEQTITATEYQQLKKWFDETADNQKTYRDYCVIYQGLKIEADKQRFERSKSAVWNRIKHRINPFSEQTQASHKIYALLRYAAIIVFALMIGGFVGHYLYQYHSTSKNIVSIYSPTGSKSFVTLPDGSQVWLNSGSSIAYDGDFGKKERHVTINGEGYFSVTKDKEHPFIVTSEGTSIKVLGTKFDMKAYKGDPCKRITLVEGSLCVSHQGEERIIKPNQQALILDKGIHIKDVPAKEYSSWIKEARPEQNLVATAHDKQLPSMIVPTQQSRTSLLFDNEPLSQIAKDLGRTFNVKILIEGNIADEVFYGDFRNGENLYQILDIISLTGDMKYKIQQGKVTIYK
;
A
#
# COMPACT_ATOMS: atom_id res chain seq x y z
N MET A 1 41.53 22.12 0.15
CA MET A 1 41.54 21.94 -1.30
C MET A 1 40.74 23.09 -1.89
N ASP A 2 41.28 23.77 -2.92
CA ASP A 2 40.58 24.92 -3.48
C ASP A 2 39.34 24.47 -4.26
N GLU A 3 38.27 25.29 -4.28
CA GLU A 3 36.99 24.94 -4.92
C GLU A 3 37.19 24.62 -6.40
N LEU A 4 38.10 25.31 -7.05
CA LEU A 4 38.44 25.09 -8.47
C LEU A 4 39.07 23.70 -8.71
N ASP A 5 39.86 23.20 -7.75
CA ASP A 5 40.50 21.88 -7.87
C ASP A 5 39.47 20.75 -7.68
N ILE A 6 38.49 20.98 -6.80
CA ILE A 6 37.39 20.02 -6.59
C ILE A 6 36.55 19.88 -7.86
N ILE A 7 36.18 20.98 -8.50
CA ILE A 7 35.42 20.99 -9.74
C ILE A 7 36.15 20.20 -10.83
N LYS A 8 37.47 20.39 -10.96
CA LYS A 8 38.29 19.64 -11.93
C LYS A 8 38.31 18.15 -11.63
N LEU A 9 38.36 17.75 -10.36
CA LEU A 9 38.35 16.34 -9.97
C LEU A 9 36.99 15.70 -10.24
N ILE A 10 35.87 16.40 -9.98
CA ILE A 10 34.53 15.96 -10.31
C ILE A 10 34.39 15.80 -11.83
N GLN A 11 34.88 16.78 -12.60
CA GLN A 11 34.86 16.70 -14.08
C GLN A 11 35.63 15.48 -14.57
N LYS A 12 36.86 15.24 -14.08
CA LYS A 12 37.66 14.05 -14.43
C LYS A 12 36.98 12.73 -14.09
N GLN A 13 36.25 12.70 -12.98
CA GLN A 13 35.48 11.52 -12.59
C GLN A 13 34.31 11.26 -13.55
N GLU A 14 33.56 12.26 -13.92
CA GLU A 14 32.46 12.17 -14.89
C GLU A 14 32.95 11.80 -16.31
N GLU A 15 34.17 12.19 -16.67
CA GLU A 15 34.85 11.85 -17.95
C GLU A 15 35.58 10.50 -17.87
N GLN A 16 35.57 9.82 -16.71
CA GLN A 16 36.31 8.57 -16.45
C GLN A 16 37.82 8.69 -16.68
N THR A 17 38.39 9.87 -16.48
CA THR A 17 39.84 10.16 -16.69
C THR A 17 40.57 10.39 -15.36
N ILE A 18 39.88 10.22 -14.21
CA ILE A 18 40.44 10.44 -12.88
C ILE A 18 41.42 9.31 -12.52
N THR A 19 42.56 9.67 -11.93
CA THR A 19 43.55 8.72 -11.43
C THR A 19 43.16 8.18 -10.04
N ALA A 20 43.72 7.05 -9.62
CA ALA A 20 43.44 6.45 -8.31
C ALA A 20 43.76 7.39 -7.13
N THR A 21 44.85 8.17 -7.25
CA THR A 21 45.25 9.16 -6.24
C THR A 21 44.30 10.34 -6.17
N GLU A 22 43.91 10.89 -7.30
CA GLU A 22 42.91 11.96 -7.41
C GLU A 22 41.54 11.53 -6.88
N TYR A 23 41.13 10.32 -7.17
CA TYR A 23 39.88 9.75 -6.64
C TYR A 23 39.88 9.65 -5.12
N GLN A 24 41.00 9.22 -4.51
CA GLN A 24 41.11 9.17 -3.06
C GLN A 24 41.04 10.58 -2.42
N GLN A 25 41.62 11.59 -3.07
CA GLN A 25 41.53 12.98 -2.63
C GLN A 25 40.08 13.52 -2.69
N LEU A 26 39.40 13.24 -3.79
CA LEU A 26 38.01 13.63 -3.96
C LEU A 26 37.10 12.92 -2.95
N LYS A 27 37.32 11.63 -2.72
CA LYS A 27 36.55 10.85 -1.74
C LYS A 27 36.75 11.36 -0.33
N LYS A 28 37.98 11.68 0.08
CA LYS A 28 38.27 12.25 1.39
C LYS A 28 37.52 13.58 1.58
N TRP A 29 37.57 14.46 0.62
CA TRP A 29 36.83 15.72 0.67
C TRP A 29 35.31 15.50 0.72
N PHE A 30 34.76 14.55 -0.04
CA PHE A 30 33.35 14.19 -0.04
C PHE A 30 32.87 13.69 1.33
N ASP A 31 33.68 12.88 2.02
CA ASP A 31 33.35 12.29 3.32
C ASP A 31 33.54 13.27 4.51
N GLU A 32 34.18 14.44 4.30
CA GLU A 32 34.47 15.41 5.38
C GLU A 32 33.23 16.10 5.92
N THR A 33 32.28 16.51 5.08
CA THR A 33 31.07 17.23 5.52
C THR A 33 29.84 16.91 4.66
N ALA A 34 28.64 17.05 5.26
CA ALA A 34 27.38 16.92 4.53
C ALA A 34 27.20 18.02 3.45
N ASP A 35 27.82 19.18 3.64
CA ASP A 35 27.80 20.29 2.67
C ASP A 35 28.63 19.96 1.43
N ASN A 36 29.78 19.31 1.61
CA ASN A 36 30.60 18.81 0.51
C ASN A 36 29.84 17.76 -0.34
N GLN A 37 29.08 16.89 0.31
CA GLN A 37 28.24 15.90 -0.39
C GLN A 37 27.12 16.56 -1.19
N LYS A 38 26.55 17.65 -0.68
CA LYS A 38 25.56 18.44 -1.40
C LYS A 38 26.18 19.13 -2.61
N THR A 39 27.30 19.82 -2.39
CA THR A 39 28.07 20.51 -3.41
C THR A 39 28.48 19.56 -4.56
N TYR A 40 28.95 18.36 -4.22
CA TYR A 40 29.28 17.33 -5.21
C TYR A 40 28.07 16.97 -6.09
N ARG A 41 26.90 16.71 -5.49
CA ARG A 41 25.67 16.39 -6.23
C ARG A 41 25.24 17.53 -7.15
N ASP A 42 25.28 18.74 -6.66
CA ASP A 42 24.88 19.94 -7.41
C ASP A 42 25.76 20.11 -8.64
N TYR A 43 27.09 19.94 -8.50
CA TYR A 43 28.04 20.00 -9.63
C TYR A 43 27.83 18.87 -10.62
N CYS A 44 27.58 17.63 -10.19
CA CYS A 44 27.29 16.52 -11.10
C CYS A 44 26.04 16.81 -11.96
N VAL A 45 24.97 17.32 -11.36
CA VAL A 45 23.73 17.69 -12.08
C VAL A 45 23.99 18.79 -13.10
N ILE A 46 24.71 19.85 -12.71
CA ILE A 46 25.05 20.96 -13.62
C ILE A 46 25.93 20.45 -14.78
N TYR A 47 26.94 19.64 -14.48
CA TYR A 47 27.85 19.10 -15.50
C TYR A 47 27.14 18.22 -16.53
N GLN A 48 26.28 17.31 -16.05
CA GLN A 48 25.47 16.47 -16.94
C GLN A 48 24.51 17.30 -17.78
N GLY A 49 23.89 18.34 -17.23
CA GLY A 49 23.03 19.26 -17.96
C GLY A 49 23.79 20.01 -19.07
N LEU A 50 24.99 20.51 -18.78
CA LEU A 50 25.86 21.20 -19.75
C LEU A 50 26.35 20.24 -20.86
N LYS A 51 26.67 18.99 -20.51
CA LYS A 51 27.09 17.98 -21.49
C LYS A 51 25.95 17.61 -22.43
N ILE A 52 24.72 17.45 -21.95
CA ILE A 52 23.55 17.20 -22.78
C ILE A 52 23.34 18.37 -23.79
N GLU A 53 23.43 19.60 -23.32
CA GLU A 53 23.24 20.76 -24.19
C GLU A 53 24.39 20.90 -25.23
N ALA A 54 25.63 20.62 -24.85
CA ALA A 54 26.78 20.59 -25.75
C ALA A 54 26.66 19.50 -26.84
N ASP A 55 26.23 18.31 -26.45
CA ASP A 55 25.98 17.19 -27.36
C ASP A 55 24.81 17.46 -28.28
N LYS A 56 23.75 18.11 -27.84
CA LYS A 56 22.64 18.58 -28.65
C LYS A 56 23.08 19.60 -29.71
N GLN A 57 23.89 20.60 -29.33
CA GLN A 57 24.44 21.56 -30.25
C GLN A 57 25.40 20.91 -31.28
N ARG A 58 26.19 19.93 -30.85
CA ARG A 58 27.08 19.15 -31.72
C ARG A 58 26.29 18.32 -32.72
N PHE A 59 25.19 17.69 -32.25
CA PHE A 59 24.28 16.95 -33.10
C PHE A 59 23.59 17.83 -34.14
N GLU A 60 23.07 19.00 -33.76
CA GLU A 60 22.44 19.94 -34.70
C GLU A 60 23.41 20.48 -35.75
N ARG A 61 24.68 20.74 -35.37
CA ARG A 61 25.73 21.13 -36.34
C ARG A 61 26.08 19.98 -37.29
N SER A 62 26.16 18.75 -36.80
CA SER A 62 26.44 17.58 -37.64
C SER A 62 25.28 17.23 -38.57
N LYS A 63 24.05 17.39 -38.13
CA LYS A 63 22.82 17.15 -38.88
C LYS A 63 22.74 17.97 -40.15
N SER A 64 23.10 19.26 -40.11
CA SER A 64 23.11 20.10 -41.29
C SER A 64 24.19 19.69 -42.30
N ALA A 65 25.36 19.29 -41.82
CA ALA A 65 26.47 18.84 -42.69
C ALA A 65 26.16 17.45 -43.34
N VAL A 66 25.56 16.55 -42.56
CA VAL A 66 25.14 15.23 -43.06
C VAL A 66 23.97 15.40 -44.04
N TRP A 67 22.98 16.26 -43.71
CA TRP A 67 21.85 16.53 -44.56
C TRP A 67 22.28 17.14 -45.94
N ASN A 68 23.22 18.08 -45.94
CA ASN A 68 23.76 18.63 -47.17
C ASN A 68 24.51 17.60 -48.02
N ARG A 69 25.27 16.68 -47.41
CA ARG A 69 25.92 15.57 -48.13
C ARG A 69 24.91 14.59 -48.73
N ILE A 70 23.85 14.29 -47.99
CA ILE A 70 22.76 13.42 -48.45
C ILE A 70 22.00 14.09 -49.58
N LYS A 71 21.68 15.38 -49.47
CA LYS A 71 20.99 16.16 -50.49
C LYS A 71 21.75 16.21 -51.80
N HIS A 72 23.09 16.33 -51.76
CA HIS A 72 23.93 16.27 -52.97
C HIS A 72 24.07 14.85 -53.55
N ARG A 73 23.86 13.80 -52.79
CA ARG A 73 23.87 12.41 -53.28
C ARG A 73 22.50 11.93 -53.78
N ILE A 74 21.43 12.51 -53.31
CA ILE A 74 20.06 12.17 -53.70
C ILE A 74 19.63 12.90 -54.99
N ASN A 75 20.39 13.90 -55.44
CA ASN A 75 20.07 14.68 -56.63
C ASN A 75 21.02 14.47 -57.84
N PRO A 76 21.27 13.23 -58.32
CA PRO A 76 21.90 12.99 -59.60
C PRO A 76 20.94 12.42 -60.64
N PHE A 77 19.63 12.54 -60.51
CA PHE A 77 18.72 12.02 -61.54
C PHE A 77 17.61 12.99 -61.86
N SER A 78 17.96 13.99 -62.70
CA SER A 78 17.01 14.61 -63.62
C SER A 78 17.16 13.93 -64.98
N GLU A 79 16.79 12.68 -65.11
CA GLU A 79 16.43 12.09 -66.39
C GLU A 79 15.03 11.48 -66.24
N GLN A 80 14.16 11.99 -67.12
CA GLN A 80 12.82 11.50 -67.35
C GLN A 80 12.85 9.99 -67.60
N THR A 81 12.64 9.19 -66.59
CA THR A 81 12.17 7.83 -66.77
C THR A 81 10.70 7.79 -66.43
N GLN A 82 9.88 7.45 -67.42
CA GLN A 82 8.51 7.03 -67.17
C GLN A 82 8.49 5.92 -66.08
N ALA A 83 8.44 6.33 -64.84
CA ALA A 83 8.27 5.40 -63.73
C ALA A 83 6.92 4.71 -63.89
N SER A 84 6.96 3.44 -64.21
CA SER A 84 5.78 2.62 -64.48
C SER A 84 4.81 2.76 -63.29
N HIS A 85 3.52 2.90 -63.55
CA HIS A 85 2.41 2.95 -62.57
C HIS A 85 2.49 1.89 -61.45
N LYS A 86 3.24 0.81 -61.68
CA LYS A 86 3.49 -0.27 -60.72
C LYS A 86 4.35 0.16 -59.54
N ILE A 87 5.33 1.06 -59.73
CA ILE A 87 6.22 1.54 -58.61
C ILE A 87 5.42 2.47 -57.69
N TYR A 88 4.56 3.35 -58.22
CA TYR A 88 3.69 4.17 -57.39
C TYR A 88 2.64 3.39 -56.58
N ALA A 89 2.14 2.28 -57.15
CA ALA A 89 1.27 1.40 -56.44
C ALA A 89 1.99 0.69 -55.27
N LEU A 90 3.21 0.18 -55.50
CA LEU A 90 4.04 -0.43 -54.45
C LEU A 90 4.39 0.57 -53.34
N LEU A 91 4.74 1.81 -53.66
CA LEU A 91 5.00 2.84 -52.66
C LEU A 91 3.75 3.22 -51.84
N ARG A 92 2.56 3.22 -52.45
CA ARG A 92 1.30 3.41 -51.72
C ARG A 92 1.03 2.30 -50.69
N TYR A 93 1.24 1.04 -51.10
CA TYR A 93 1.06 -0.08 -50.15
C TYR A 93 2.12 -0.09 -49.05
N ALA A 94 3.39 0.26 -49.39
CA ALA A 94 4.45 0.41 -48.40
C ALA A 94 4.13 1.51 -47.37
N ALA A 95 3.62 2.67 -47.82
CA ALA A 95 3.21 3.76 -46.95
C ALA A 95 2.06 3.34 -46.01
N ILE A 96 1.07 2.58 -46.49
CA ILE A 96 -0.04 2.06 -45.69
C ILE A 96 0.48 1.10 -44.63
N ILE A 97 1.39 0.21 -44.98
CA ILE A 97 1.98 -0.75 -44.04
C ILE A 97 2.77 -0.02 -42.93
N VAL A 98 3.61 0.95 -43.29
CA VAL A 98 4.36 1.75 -42.32
C VAL A 98 3.42 2.53 -41.40
N PHE A 99 2.34 3.09 -41.93
CA PHE A 99 1.35 3.82 -41.16
C PHE A 99 0.58 2.89 -40.22
N ALA A 100 0.22 1.70 -40.67
CA ALA A 100 -0.42 0.68 -39.84
C ALA A 100 0.50 0.17 -38.72
N LEU A 101 1.80 0.00 -38.99
CA LEU A 101 2.79 -0.37 -38.00
C LEU A 101 3.03 0.76 -36.97
N MET A 102 3.03 2.03 -37.39
CA MET A 102 3.12 3.18 -36.47
C MET A 102 1.89 3.27 -35.56
N ILE A 103 0.68 3.10 -36.12
CA ILE A 103 -0.54 3.10 -35.31
C ILE A 103 -0.55 1.89 -34.37
N GLY A 104 -0.22 0.70 -34.87
CA GLY A 104 -0.13 -0.51 -34.06
C GLY A 104 0.90 -0.39 -32.94
N GLY A 105 2.08 0.17 -33.25
CA GLY A 105 3.11 0.45 -32.27
C GLY A 105 2.69 1.50 -31.24
N PHE A 106 2.03 2.59 -31.68
CA PHE A 106 1.52 3.63 -30.78
C PHE A 106 0.41 3.11 -29.87
N VAL A 107 -0.57 2.39 -30.44
CA VAL A 107 -1.64 1.76 -29.66
C VAL A 107 -1.09 0.68 -28.73
N GLY A 108 -0.16 -0.15 -29.21
CA GLY A 108 0.53 -1.15 -28.39
C GLY A 108 1.32 -0.52 -27.25
N HIS A 109 2.06 0.57 -27.50
CA HIS A 109 2.76 1.32 -26.47
C HIS A 109 1.81 1.97 -25.46
N TYR A 110 0.71 2.55 -25.94
CA TYR A 110 -0.32 3.14 -25.07
C TYR A 110 -1.01 2.08 -24.20
N LEU A 111 -1.37 0.93 -24.78
CA LEU A 111 -1.93 -0.21 -24.03
C LEU A 111 -0.91 -0.83 -23.07
N TYR A 112 0.36 -0.89 -23.46
CA TYR A 112 1.45 -1.37 -22.59
C TYR A 112 1.65 -0.44 -21.41
N GLN A 113 1.67 0.88 -21.60
CA GLN A 113 1.72 1.85 -20.49
C GLN A 113 0.48 1.76 -19.59
N TYR A 114 -0.68 1.54 -20.18
CA TYR A 114 -1.93 1.38 -19.41
C TYR A 114 -1.94 0.09 -18.58
N HIS A 115 -1.34 -0.99 -19.06
CA HIS A 115 -1.24 -2.28 -18.35
C HIS A 115 0.01 -2.40 -17.47
N SER A 116 1.04 -1.61 -17.71
CA SER A 116 2.35 -1.75 -17.07
C SER A 116 2.54 -0.83 -15.87
N THR A 117 1.46 -0.32 -15.28
CA THR A 117 1.55 0.28 -13.95
C THR A 117 1.77 -0.86 -12.95
N SER A 118 3.02 -1.23 -12.78
CA SER A 118 3.46 -1.99 -11.61
C SER A 118 2.99 -1.20 -10.40
N LYS A 119 1.84 -1.59 -9.84
CA LYS A 119 1.28 -0.93 -8.66
C LYS A 119 2.28 -1.18 -7.55
N ASN A 120 3.00 -0.16 -7.13
CA ASN A 120 3.79 -0.20 -5.91
C ASN A 120 2.81 -0.38 -4.75
N ILE A 121 2.59 -1.64 -4.34
CA ILE A 121 1.70 -1.97 -3.24
C ILE A 121 2.49 -1.85 -1.95
N VAL A 122 2.05 -0.97 -1.08
CA VAL A 122 2.51 -0.90 0.31
C VAL A 122 1.64 -1.81 1.14
N SER A 123 2.24 -2.78 1.81
CA SER A 123 1.54 -3.71 2.71
C SER A 123 2.08 -3.58 4.13
N ILE A 124 1.17 -3.45 5.08
CA ILE A 124 1.47 -3.31 6.51
C ILE A 124 0.79 -4.46 7.23
N TYR A 125 1.53 -5.15 8.07
CA TYR A 125 1.07 -6.32 8.81
C TYR A 125 1.22 -6.13 10.31
N SER A 126 0.17 -6.45 11.07
CA SER A 126 0.17 -6.56 12.53
C SER A 126 0.26 -8.03 12.92
N PRO A 127 1.35 -8.48 13.56
CA PRO A 127 1.50 -9.88 13.97
C PRO A 127 0.42 -10.35 14.95
N THR A 128 0.20 -11.66 15.04
CA THR A 128 -0.63 -12.25 16.10
C THR A 128 -0.07 -11.89 17.47
N GLY A 129 -0.94 -11.60 18.42
CA GLY A 129 -0.56 -11.13 19.76
C GLY A 129 -0.16 -9.65 19.82
N SER A 130 -0.21 -8.92 18.71
CA SER A 130 0.18 -7.50 18.63
C SER A 130 -0.90 -6.68 17.96
N LYS A 131 -0.90 -5.38 18.25
CA LYS A 131 -1.72 -4.38 17.56
C LYS A 131 -0.79 -3.34 16.93
N SER A 132 -1.16 -2.77 15.79
CA SER A 132 -0.35 -1.78 15.08
C SER A 132 -1.17 -0.53 14.79
N PHE A 133 -0.51 0.62 14.82
CA PHE A 133 -1.09 1.91 14.44
C PHE A 133 -0.40 2.42 13.17
N VAL A 134 -1.20 2.89 12.21
CA VAL A 134 -0.72 3.36 10.92
C VAL A 134 -1.39 4.68 10.57
N THR A 135 -0.61 5.64 10.09
CA THR A 135 -1.13 6.85 9.45
C THR A 135 -0.94 6.70 7.94
N LEU A 136 -2.05 6.79 7.21
CA LEU A 136 -2.06 6.72 5.74
C LEU A 136 -1.63 8.06 5.13
N PRO A 137 -1.27 8.11 3.83
CA PRO A 137 -0.79 9.32 3.16
C PRO A 137 -1.78 10.50 3.17
N ASP A 138 -3.10 10.23 3.29
CA ASP A 138 -4.15 11.25 3.39
C ASP A 138 -4.39 11.77 4.82
N GLY A 139 -3.58 11.31 5.80
CA GLY A 139 -3.74 11.60 7.22
C GLY A 139 -4.80 10.75 7.93
N SER A 140 -5.46 9.81 7.24
CA SER A 140 -6.34 8.84 7.87
C SER A 140 -5.55 7.93 8.80
N GLN A 141 -6.15 7.59 9.93
CA GLN A 141 -5.54 6.76 10.96
C GLN A 141 -6.20 5.38 10.97
N VAL A 142 -5.38 4.34 11.04
CA VAL A 142 -5.83 2.95 11.06
C VAL A 142 -5.16 2.23 12.22
N TRP A 143 -5.97 1.62 13.08
CA TRP A 143 -5.51 0.67 14.09
C TRP A 143 -5.77 -0.73 13.56
N LEU A 144 -4.74 -1.54 13.49
CA LEU A 144 -4.82 -2.94 13.08
C LEU A 144 -4.78 -3.85 14.30
N ASN A 145 -5.76 -4.72 14.41
CA ASN A 145 -5.78 -5.74 15.46
C ASN A 145 -4.85 -6.91 15.14
N SER A 146 -4.71 -7.84 16.05
CA SER A 146 -3.81 -9.00 15.96
C SER A 146 -4.06 -9.85 14.72
N GLY A 147 -3.00 -10.16 13.99
CA GLY A 147 -3.06 -10.99 12.77
C GLY A 147 -3.70 -10.30 11.58
N SER A 148 -3.72 -8.96 11.56
CA SER A 148 -4.35 -8.16 10.50
C SER A 148 -3.34 -7.56 9.54
N SER A 149 -3.77 -7.29 8.33
CA SER A 149 -2.95 -6.59 7.32
C SER A 149 -3.79 -5.60 6.53
N ILE A 150 -3.15 -4.51 6.12
CA ILE A 150 -3.71 -3.51 5.22
C ILE A 150 -2.75 -3.28 4.07
N ALA A 151 -3.30 -3.09 2.87
CA ALA A 151 -2.51 -2.77 1.68
C ALA A 151 -3.16 -1.64 0.89
N TYR A 152 -2.34 -0.77 0.30
CA TYR A 152 -2.76 0.27 -0.63
C TYR A 152 -1.71 0.44 -1.73
N ASP A 153 -2.11 1.01 -2.87
CA ASP A 153 -1.22 1.21 -4.00
C ASP A 153 -0.65 2.64 -4.06
N GLY A 154 0.35 2.86 -4.93
CA GLY A 154 1.00 4.14 -5.13
C GLY A 154 0.10 5.23 -5.74
N ASP A 155 -1.09 4.85 -6.22
CA ASP A 155 -2.11 5.76 -6.75
C ASP A 155 -3.12 6.20 -5.69
N PHE A 156 -2.91 5.77 -4.42
CA PHE A 156 -3.74 6.15 -3.29
C PHE A 156 -3.91 7.67 -3.19
N GLY A 157 -5.17 8.13 -3.22
CA GLY A 157 -5.52 9.54 -3.13
C GLY A 157 -5.50 10.32 -4.45
N LYS A 158 -5.13 9.74 -5.59
CA LYS A 158 -5.19 10.44 -6.89
C LYS A 158 -6.62 10.60 -7.44
N LYS A 159 -7.43 9.56 -7.36
CA LYS A 159 -8.86 9.55 -7.73
C LYS A 159 -9.71 9.05 -6.57
N GLU A 160 -9.26 7.99 -5.94
CA GLU A 160 -9.88 7.33 -4.81
C GLU A 160 -8.80 6.95 -3.79
N ARG A 161 -9.19 6.82 -2.53
CA ARG A 161 -8.34 6.36 -1.44
C ARG A 161 -8.68 4.90 -1.17
N HIS A 162 -8.06 4.02 -1.97
CA HIS A 162 -8.38 2.59 -1.92
C HIS A 162 -7.42 1.82 -1.04
N VAL A 163 -7.96 1.03 -0.11
CA VAL A 163 -7.22 0.11 0.74
C VAL A 163 -7.85 -1.28 0.74
N THR A 164 -7.04 -2.30 0.88
CA THR A 164 -7.49 -3.68 1.06
C THR A 164 -7.11 -4.12 2.47
N ILE A 165 -8.06 -4.68 3.20
CA ILE A 165 -7.83 -5.22 4.55
C ILE A 165 -8.07 -6.73 4.57
N ASN A 166 -7.24 -7.45 5.33
CA ASN A 166 -7.52 -8.80 5.81
C ASN A 166 -7.28 -8.80 7.32
N GLY A 167 -8.34 -9.04 8.09
CA GLY A 167 -8.28 -8.96 9.53
C GLY A 167 -9.27 -7.96 10.13
N GLU A 168 -8.91 -7.36 11.26
CA GLU A 168 -9.70 -6.37 11.94
C GLU A 168 -8.96 -5.05 12.02
N GLY A 169 -9.66 -3.97 11.63
CA GLY A 169 -9.12 -2.64 11.63
C GLY A 169 -10.16 -1.60 12.01
N TYR A 170 -9.76 -0.69 12.89
CA TYR A 170 -10.51 0.52 13.16
C TYR A 170 -9.95 1.66 12.32
N PHE A 171 -10.84 2.33 11.61
CA PHE A 171 -10.52 3.41 10.69
C PHE A 171 -11.05 4.74 11.22
N SER A 172 -10.20 5.75 11.30
CA SER A 172 -10.56 7.15 11.49
C SER A 172 -10.18 7.91 10.23
N VAL A 173 -11.13 7.97 9.30
CA VAL A 173 -10.89 8.49 7.94
C VAL A 173 -11.01 10.01 7.90
N THR A 174 -10.00 10.66 7.32
CA THR A 174 -9.99 12.10 7.07
C THR A 174 -11.13 12.50 6.12
N LYS A 175 -11.84 13.61 6.44
CA LYS A 175 -12.94 14.11 5.60
C LYS A 175 -12.43 14.63 4.26
N ASP A 176 -12.86 13.97 3.18
CA ASP A 176 -12.63 14.38 1.81
C ASP A 176 -13.78 13.85 0.94
N LYS A 177 -14.58 14.75 0.38
CA LYS A 177 -15.75 14.42 -0.44
C LYS A 177 -15.38 14.18 -1.91
N GLU A 178 -14.26 14.73 -2.35
CA GLU A 178 -13.81 14.63 -3.75
C GLU A 178 -13.11 13.30 -4.02
N HIS A 179 -12.41 12.76 -3.02
CA HIS A 179 -11.72 11.49 -3.12
C HIS A 179 -12.30 10.49 -2.11
N PRO A 180 -13.30 9.67 -2.49
CA PRO A 180 -13.88 8.66 -1.61
C PRO A 180 -12.83 7.70 -1.05
N PHE A 181 -12.99 7.31 0.22
CA PHE A 181 -12.17 6.28 0.84
C PHE A 181 -12.88 4.93 0.72
N ILE A 182 -12.21 3.96 0.13
CA ILE A 182 -12.78 2.64 -0.18
C ILE A 182 -11.97 1.57 0.53
N VAL A 183 -12.63 0.76 1.36
CA VAL A 183 -12.03 -0.40 2.01
C VAL A 183 -12.59 -1.67 1.39
N THR A 184 -11.74 -2.56 0.94
CA THR A 184 -12.15 -3.85 0.35
C THR A 184 -11.63 -5.03 1.16
N SER A 185 -12.43 -6.08 1.26
CA SER A 185 -12.05 -7.38 1.79
C SER A 185 -12.93 -8.47 1.19
N GLU A 186 -12.34 -9.41 0.46
CA GLU A 186 -13.01 -10.62 -0.08
C GLU A 186 -14.44 -10.38 -0.61
N GLY A 187 -14.56 -9.55 -1.65
CA GLY A 187 -15.85 -9.28 -2.31
C GLY A 187 -16.79 -8.33 -1.55
N THR A 188 -16.36 -7.80 -0.41
CA THR A 188 -17.06 -6.73 0.31
C THR A 188 -16.33 -5.41 0.11
N SER A 189 -17.06 -4.35 -0.18
CA SER A 189 -16.54 -2.99 -0.34
C SER A 189 -17.28 -2.03 0.60
N ILE A 190 -16.53 -1.14 1.22
CA ILE A 190 -17.03 -0.08 2.09
C ILE A 190 -16.61 1.25 1.49
N LYS A 191 -17.56 2.15 1.29
CA LYS A 191 -17.29 3.51 0.78
C LYS A 191 -17.67 4.56 1.81
N VAL A 192 -16.70 5.45 2.12
CA VAL A 192 -16.86 6.52 3.10
C VAL A 192 -16.23 7.82 2.61
N LEU A 193 -16.65 8.96 3.19
CA LEU A 193 -16.14 10.31 2.87
C LEU A 193 -15.45 11.00 4.05
N GLY A 194 -15.39 10.33 5.22
CA GLY A 194 -14.86 10.90 6.46
C GLY A 194 -15.63 10.36 7.65
N THR A 195 -15.27 9.18 8.12
CA THR A 195 -16.08 8.29 8.94
C THR A 195 -15.19 7.55 9.92
N LYS A 196 -15.71 7.27 11.11
CA LYS A 196 -15.06 6.37 12.07
C LYS A 196 -15.83 5.07 12.16
N PHE A 197 -15.17 3.97 11.87
CA PHE A 197 -15.80 2.64 11.87
C PHE A 197 -14.78 1.54 12.17
N ASP A 198 -15.29 0.43 12.66
CA ASP A 198 -14.55 -0.81 12.83
C ASP A 198 -14.95 -1.82 11.76
N MET A 199 -13.99 -2.52 11.19
CA MET A 199 -14.20 -3.62 10.23
C MET A 199 -13.43 -4.85 10.66
N LYS A 200 -14.16 -5.94 10.92
CA LYS A 200 -13.60 -7.27 11.19
C LYS A 200 -13.91 -8.19 10.02
N ALA A 201 -12.88 -8.56 9.27
CA ALA A 201 -12.98 -9.33 8.04
C ALA A 201 -11.74 -10.22 7.86
N TYR A 202 -11.54 -11.17 8.74
CA TYR A 202 -10.48 -12.16 8.63
C TYR A 202 -10.84 -13.19 7.56
N LYS A 203 -9.86 -13.54 6.75
CA LYS A 203 -10.01 -14.60 5.76
C LYS A 203 -10.36 -15.94 6.43
N GLY A 204 -11.43 -16.57 5.95
CA GLY A 204 -11.92 -17.84 6.48
C GLY A 204 -12.78 -17.72 7.75
N ASP A 205 -13.15 -16.50 8.17
CA ASP A 205 -14.20 -16.32 9.15
C ASP A 205 -15.59 -16.36 8.47
N PRO A 206 -16.61 -16.92 9.10
CA PRO A 206 -17.92 -17.14 8.47
C PRO A 206 -18.72 -15.83 8.29
N CYS A 207 -18.34 -14.78 8.98
CA CYS A 207 -19.05 -13.50 8.98
C CYS A 207 -18.06 -12.35 9.01
N LYS A 208 -18.29 -11.33 8.16
CA LYS A 208 -17.59 -10.04 8.28
C LYS A 208 -18.50 -9.08 9.04
N ARG A 209 -17.91 -8.24 9.90
CA ARG A 209 -18.64 -7.25 10.72
C ARG A 209 -18.11 -5.86 10.44
N ILE A 210 -19.02 -4.92 10.21
CA ILE A 210 -18.70 -3.51 10.04
C ILE A 210 -19.55 -2.72 11.02
N THR A 211 -18.92 -2.03 11.98
CA THR A 211 -19.59 -1.26 13.02
C THR A 211 -19.32 0.21 12.82
N LEU A 212 -20.37 1.02 12.64
CA LEU A 212 -20.22 2.46 12.42
C LEU A 212 -20.29 3.23 13.73
N VAL A 213 -19.23 4.01 14.01
CA VAL A 213 -19.12 4.84 15.21
C VAL A 213 -19.55 6.27 14.93
N GLU A 214 -19.08 6.87 13.81
CA GLU A 214 -19.37 8.27 13.46
C GLU A 214 -19.40 8.44 11.94
N GLY A 215 -20.34 9.25 11.45
CA GLY A 215 -20.46 9.59 10.04
C GLY A 215 -21.51 8.79 9.29
N SER A 216 -21.23 8.39 8.06
CA SER A 216 -22.07 7.57 7.19
C SER A 216 -21.20 6.63 6.37
N LEU A 217 -21.69 5.42 6.13
CA LEU A 217 -20.96 4.35 5.48
C LEU A 217 -21.90 3.62 4.52
N CYS A 218 -21.44 3.40 3.29
CA CYS A 218 -22.10 2.52 2.34
C CYS A 218 -21.31 1.20 2.27
N VAL A 219 -21.95 0.09 2.55
CA VAL A 219 -21.40 -1.26 2.38
C VAL A 219 -22.01 -1.90 1.14
N SER A 220 -21.17 -2.52 0.32
CA SER A 220 -21.57 -3.28 -0.87
C SER A 220 -21.01 -4.70 -0.79
N HIS A 221 -21.86 -5.69 -1.01
CA HIS A 221 -21.50 -7.11 -1.06
C HIS A 221 -22.38 -7.85 -2.06
N GLN A 222 -21.78 -8.56 -3.03
CA GLN A 222 -22.47 -9.34 -4.06
C GLN A 222 -23.58 -8.57 -4.81
N GLY A 223 -23.38 -7.26 -5.04
CA GLY A 223 -24.35 -6.41 -5.73
C GLY A 223 -25.44 -5.81 -4.83
N GLU A 224 -25.51 -6.22 -3.57
CA GLU A 224 -26.36 -5.61 -2.56
C GLU A 224 -25.63 -4.41 -1.94
N GLU A 225 -26.33 -3.26 -1.80
CA GLU A 225 -25.79 -2.06 -1.15
C GLU A 225 -26.68 -1.66 0.03
N ARG A 226 -26.05 -1.27 1.14
CA ARG A 226 -26.72 -0.77 2.34
C ARG A 226 -25.98 0.42 2.92
N ILE A 227 -26.72 1.40 3.36
CA ILE A 227 -26.22 2.56 4.12
C ILE A 227 -26.38 2.26 5.60
N ILE A 228 -25.29 2.42 6.35
CA ILE A 228 -25.22 2.17 7.80
C ILE A 228 -25.14 3.52 8.52
N LYS A 229 -25.86 3.65 9.61
CA LYS A 229 -25.90 4.81 10.50
C LYS A 229 -25.04 4.59 11.75
N PRO A 230 -24.64 5.63 12.47
CA PRO A 230 -23.94 5.48 13.74
C PRO A 230 -24.72 4.58 14.73
N ASN A 231 -23.99 3.74 15.46
CA ASN A 231 -24.52 2.69 16.33
C ASN A 231 -25.23 1.57 15.59
N GLN A 232 -24.91 1.37 14.32
CA GLN A 232 -25.34 0.19 13.58
C GLN A 232 -24.13 -0.68 13.20
N GLN A 233 -24.39 -1.98 13.14
CA GLN A 233 -23.44 -2.99 12.67
C GLN A 233 -24.05 -3.75 11.51
N ALA A 234 -23.30 -3.84 10.39
CA ALA A 234 -23.60 -4.76 9.32
C ALA A 234 -22.88 -6.09 9.55
N LEU A 235 -23.64 -7.17 9.46
CA LEU A 235 -23.16 -8.55 9.42
C LEU A 235 -23.25 -9.03 7.99
N ILE A 236 -22.12 -9.33 7.37
CA ILE A 236 -22.03 -9.85 6.01
C ILE A 236 -21.85 -11.35 6.09
N LEU A 237 -22.86 -12.06 5.64
CA LEU A 237 -22.94 -13.50 5.54
C LEU A 237 -23.07 -13.90 4.07
N ASP A 238 -22.93 -15.19 3.76
CA ASP A 238 -23.13 -15.71 2.40
C ASP A 238 -24.51 -15.35 1.80
N LYS A 239 -25.50 -15.10 2.65
CA LYS A 239 -26.88 -14.78 2.26
C LYS A 239 -27.19 -13.29 2.14
N GLY A 240 -26.20 -12.41 2.30
CA GLY A 240 -26.36 -10.96 2.17
C GLY A 240 -25.98 -10.15 3.40
N ILE A 241 -26.50 -8.92 3.48
CA ILE A 241 -26.15 -7.92 4.49
C ILE A 241 -27.28 -7.80 5.51
N HIS A 242 -26.99 -8.10 6.76
CA HIS A 242 -27.91 -7.93 7.90
C HIS A 242 -27.46 -6.74 8.76
N ILE A 243 -28.38 -5.85 9.11
CA ILE A 243 -28.07 -4.67 9.93
C ILE A 243 -28.75 -4.87 11.30
N LYS A 244 -27.97 -4.61 12.37
CA LYS A 244 -28.48 -4.56 13.76
C LYS A 244 -27.98 -3.31 14.46
N ASP A 245 -28.74 -2.84 15.44
CA ASP A 245 -28.32 -1.73 16.32
C ASP A 245 -27.38 -2.29 17.40
N VAL A 246 -26.28 -1.57 17.66
CA VAL A 246 -25.26 -1.96 18.63
C VAL A 246 -24.68 -0.72 19.32
N PRO A 247 -24.19 -0.85 20.57
CA PRO A 247 -23.41 0.23 21.19
C PRO A 247 -22.00 0.29 20.54
N ALA A 248 -21.87 0.99 19.42
CA ALA A 248 -20.66 0.96 18.55
C ALA A 248 -19.33 1.27 19.29
N LYS A 249 -19.39 2.07 20.37
CA LYS A 249 -18.21 2.38 21.19
C LYS A 249 -17.65 1.16 21.92
N GLU A 250 -18.46 0.16 22.17
CA GLU A 250 -18.03 -1.08 22.82
C GLU A 250 -17.20 -1.94 21.89
N TYR A 251 -17.59 -2.00 20.60
CA TYR A 251 -16.87 -2.76 19.58
C TYR A 251 -15.55 -2.12 19.16
N SER A 252 -15.33 -0.84 19.48
CA SER A 252 -14.08 -0.11 19.22
C SER A 252 -13.25 0.12 20.49
N SER A 253 -13.58 -0.50 21.61
CA SER A 253 -12.89 -0.31 22.89
C SER A 253 -11.41 -0.71 22.85
N TRP A 254 -11.06 -1.69 22.02
CA TRP A 254 -9.71 -2.23 21.86
C TRP A 254 -8.69 -1.22 21.30
N ILE A 255 -9.14 -0.12 20.66
CA ILE A 255 -8.24 0.91 20.13
C ILE A 255 -7.63 1.81 21.19
N LYS A 256 -8.25 1.92 22.40
CA LYS A 256 -7.73 2.76 23.47
C LYS A 256 -6.34 2.32 23.93
N GLU A 257 -6.03 1.05 23.75
CA GLU A 257 -4.78 0.43 24.16
C GLU A 257 -3.69 0.51 23.09
N ALA A 258 -4.08 0.81 21.85
CA ALA A 258 -3.18 0.90 20.70
C ALA A 258 -2.68 2.32 20.41
N ARG A 259 -2.96 3.32 21.25
CA ARG A 259 -2.40 4.66 21.09
C ARG A 259 -0.97 4.67 21.63
N PRO A 260 0.04 5.02 20.82
CA PRO A 260 1.35 5.37 21.37
C PRO A 260 1.16 6.54 22.32
N GLU A 261 1.71 6.42 23.53
CA GLU A 261 1.81 7.58 24.44
C GLU A 261 2.53 8.72 23.68
N GLN A 262 1.95 9.91 23.71
CA GLN A 262 2.38 11.10 22.95
C GLN A 262 3.72 11.69 23.42
N ASN A 263 4.71 10.88 23.80
CA ASN A 263 6.00 11.31 24.32
C ASN A 263 7.18 11.15 23.36
N LEU A 264 6.93 11.00 22.05
CA LEU A 264 7.98 11.15 21.04
C LEU A 264 7.73 12.44 20.27
N VAL A 265 8.37 13.53 20.74
CA VAL A 265 8.59 14.73 19.93
C VAL A 265 9.48 14.33 18.76
N ALA A 266 8.85 13.92 17.67
CA ALA A 266 9.54 13.81 16.39
C ALA A 266 9.68 15.22 15.83
N THR A 267 10.89 15.78 15.91
CA THR A 267 11.29 16.95 15.15
C THR A 267 11.09 16.65 13.67
N ALA A 268 10.06 17.29 13.11
CA ALA A 268 9.72 17.19 11.71
C ALA A 268 10.77 17.94 10.88
N HIS A 269 11.70 17.20 10.29
CA HIS A 269 12.43 17.62 9.10
C HIS A 269 12.85 16.38 8.32
N ASP A 270 11.87 15.74 7.65
CA ASP A 270 12.15 15.06 6.39
C ASP A 270 10.84 14.72 5.66
N LYS A 271 10.69 15.28 4.48
CA LYS A 271 9.50 15.15 3.63
C LYS A 271 9.52 13.87 2.78
N GLN A 272 9.90 12.73 3.31
CA GLN A 272 9.80 11.46 2.57
C GLN A 272 10.08 10.27 3.50
N LEU A 273 9.13 9.92 4.39
CA LEU A 273 9.13 8.59 4.98
C LEU A 273 7.75 7.96 4.87
N PRO A 274 7.65 6.72 4.38
CA PRO A 274 6.42 5.96 4.41
C PRO A 274 6.03 5.68 5.86
N SER A 275 4.73 5.74 6.14
CA SER A 275 4.00 5.40 7.37
C SER A 275 4.83 4.68 8.44
N MET A 276 5.13 5.37 9.55
CA MET A 276 5.80 4.76 10.70
C MET A 276 4.89 3.67 11.31
N ILE A 277 5.32 2.43 11.21
CA ILE A 277 4.76 1.32 11.98
C ILE A 277 5.34 1.43 13.38
N VAL A 278 4.52 1.78 14.37
CA VAL A 278 4.90 1.71 15.78
C VAL A 278 4.32 0.42 16.35
N PRO A 279 5.13 -0.61 16.64
CA PRO A 279 4.64 -1.78 17.36
C PRO A 279 4.26 -1.35 18.77
N THR A 280 3.00 -1.50 19.15
CA THR A 280 2.55 -1.23 20.52
C THR A 280 2.90 -2.41 21.39
N GLN A 281 3.57 -2.16 22.52
CA GLN A 281 3.91 -3.17 23.52
C GLN A 281 2.61 -3.85 24.05
N GLN A 282 2.73 -5.12 24.46
CA GLN A 282 1.72 -6.04 25.00
C GLN A 282 0.39 -5.37 25.34
N SER A 283 -0.52 -5.37 24.38
CA SER A 283 -1.83 -4.76 24.54
C SER A 283 -2.66 -5.59 25.52
N ARG A 284 -3.29 -4.91 26.47
CA ARG A 284 -4.32 -5.52 27.31
C ARG A 284 -5.41 -6.12 26.43
N THR A 285 -5.98 -7.21 26.87
CA THR A 285 -7.04 -7.90 26.12
C THR A 285 -8.31 -7.04 26.15
N SER A 286 -8.91 -6.86 24.97
CA SER A 286 -10.23 -6.23 24.85
C SER A 286 -11.02 -7.04 23.83
N LEU A 287 -11.77 -8.02 24.35
CA LEU A 287 -12.60 -8.92 23.55
C LEU A 287 -14.06 -8.82 24.03
N LEU A 288 -14.95 -8.72 23.07
CA LEU A 288 -16.40 -8.74 23.28
C LEU A 288 -17.00 -9.85 22.43
N PHE A 289 -17.62 -10.82 23.07
CA PHE A 289 -18.35 -11.89 22.43
C PHE A 289 -19.85 -11.66 22.61
N ASP A 290 -20.58 -11.55 21.51
CA ASP A 290 -22.03 -11.33 21.48
C ASP A 290 -22.66 -12.41 20.60
N ASN A 291 -23.16 -13.46 21.22
CA ASN A 291 -23.71 -14.64 20.54
C ASN A 291 -22.71 -15.29 19.58
N GLU A 292 -21.44 -15.42 20.02
CA GLU A 292 -20.36 -15.97 19.21
C GLU A 292 -20.22 -17.47 19.39
N PRO A 293 -20.09 -18.26 18.31
CA PRO A 293 -19.81 -19.69 18.42
C PRO A 293 -18.38 -19.93 18.93
N LEU A 294 -18.19 -20.99 19.71
CA LEU A 294 -16.90 -21.37 20.29
C LEU A 294 -15.79 -21.46 19.21
N SER A 295 -16.13 -21.94 18.03
CA SER A 295 -15.21 -21.99 16.89
C SER A 295 -14.64 -20.62 16.50
N GLN A 296 -15.46 -19.56 16.58
CA GLN A 296 -15.01 -18.20 16.30
C GLN A 296 -14.23 -17.62 17.49
N ILE A 297 -14.70 -17.87 18.72
CA ILE A 297 -14.00 -17.48 19.95
C ILE A 297 -12.58 -18.07 19.99
N ALA A 298 -12.44 -19.36 19.66
CA ALA A 298 -11.14 -20.02 19.58
C ALA A 298 -10.17 -19.35 18.59
N LYS A 299 -10.68 -18.91 17.44
CA LYS A 299 -9.89 -18.16 16.47
C LYS A 299 -9.46 -16.80 17.01
N ASP A 300 -10.37 -16.06 17.64
CA ASP A 300 -10.11 -14.73 18.19
C ASP A 300 -9.11 -14.78 19.36
N LEU A 301 -9.27 -15.72 20.26
CA LEU A 301 -8.31 -15.99 21.33
C LEU A 301 -6.94 -16.42 20.76
N GLY A 302 -6.94 -17.28 19.75
CA GLY A 302 -5.72 -17.72 19.08
C GLY A 302 -4.94 -16.57 18.46
N ARG A 303 -5.63 -15.62 17.81
CA ARG A 303 -5.04 -14.39 17.23
C ARG A 303 -4.55 -13.46 18.33
N THR A 304 -5.36 -13.21 19.35
CA THR A 304 -5.06 -12.26 20.41
C THR A 304 -3.89 -12.70 21.29
N PHE A 305 -3.82 -13.97 21.64
CA PHE A 305 -2.80 -14.50 22.54
C PHE A 305 -1.65 -15.23 21.82
N ASN A 306 -1.70 -15.27 20.49
CA ASN A 306 -0.72 -15.99 19.65
C ASN A 306 -0.56 -17.46 20.07
N VAL A 307 -1.70 -18.15 20.27
CA VAL A 307 -1.74 -19.56 20.66
C VAL A 307 -2.60 -20.37 19.70
N LYS A 308 -2.30 -21.64 19.52
CA LYS A 308 -3.17 -22.54 18.77
C LYS A 308 -4.23 -23.12 19.69
N ILE A 309 -5.52 -22.88 19.36
CA ILE A 309 -6.66 -23.44 20.09
C ILE A 309 -7.32 -24.48 19.22
N LEU A 310 -7.54 -25.66 19.79
CA LEU A 310 -8.23 -26.78 19.17
C LEU A 310 -9.54 -27.06 19.94
N ILE A 311 -10.56 -27.45 19.22
CA ILE A 311 -11.83 -27.88 19.80
C ILE A 311 -11.99 -29.36 19.51
N GLU A 312 -12.19 -30.16 20.56
CA GLU A 312 -12.48 -31.61 20.46
C GLU A 312 -13.95 -31.85 20.81
N GLY A 313 -14.64 -32.68 20.03
CA GLY A 313 -16.04 -33.00 20.20
C GLY A 313 -16.98 -32.05 19.43
N ASN A 314 -18.29 -32.22 19.67
CA ASN A 314 -19.35 -31.49 18.97
C ASN A 314 -19.80 -30.23 19.74
N ILE A 315 -18.83 -29.37 20.07
CA ILE A 315 -19.05 -28.14 20.86
C ILE A 315 -18.68 -26.87 20.11
N ALA A 316 -18.23 -26.99 18.86
CA ALA A 316 -17.73 -25.87 18.04
C ALA A 316 -18.78 -24.78 17.79
N ASP A 317 -20.06 -25.18 17.73
CA ASP A 317 -21.19 -24.28 17.43
C ASP A 317 -21.91 -23.80 18.71
N GLU A 318 -21.44 -24.20 19.92
CA GLU A 318 -21.98 -23.64 21.17
C GLU A 318 -21.67 -22.14 21.23
N VAL A 319 -22.67 -21.33 21.56
CA VAL A 319 -22.60 -19.87 21.55
C VAL A 319 -22.36 -19.28 22.90
N PHE A 320 -21.56 -18.24 22.99
CA PHE A 320 -21.20 -17.58 24.25
C PHE A 320 -21.40 -16.07 24.16
N TYR A 321 -21.66 -15.50 25.32
CA TYR A 321 -21.66 -14.06 25.58
C TYR A 321 -20.57 -13.77 26.61
N GLY A 322 -19.75 -12.78 26.38
CA GLY A 322 -18.68 -12.42 27.31
C GLY A 322 -18.06 -11.07 27.01
N ASP A 323 -17.82 -10.30 28.08
CA ASP A 323 -17.16 -9.02 28.03
C ASP A 323 -15.79 -9.11 28.72
N PHE A 324 -14.73 -9.16 27.96
CA PHE A 324 -13.34 -9.30 28.40
C PHE A 324 -12.52 -8.07 28.01
N ARG A 325 -12.99 -6.88 28.37
CA ARG A 325 -12.37 -5.59 28.04
C ARG A 325 -11.52 -4.99 29.15
N ASN A 326 -11.30 -5.70 30.26
CA ASN A 326 -10.56 -5.21 31.41
C ASN A 326 -9.11 -5.74 31.46
N GLY A 327 -8.66 -6.40 30.39
CA GLY A 327 -7.31 -6.93 30.29
C GLY A 327 -7.17 -8.34 30.85
N GLU A 328 -8.23 -9.13 30.80
CA GLU A 328 -8.22 -10.53 31.19
C GLU A 328 -7.18 -11.32 30.40
N ASN A 329 -6.47 -12.21 31.05
CA ASN A 329 -5.53 -13.11 30.38
C ASN A 329 -6.23 -14.34 29.83
N LEU A 330 -5.52 -15.12 29.00
CA LEU A 330 -6.06 -16.31 28.34
C LEU A 330 -6.66 -17.32 29.34
N TYR A 331 -6.00 -17.55 30.49
CA TYR A 331 -6.44 -18.51 31.47
C TYR A 331 -7.78 -18.08 32.12
N GLN A 332 -7.91 -16.81 32.48
CA GLN A 332 -9.12 -16.24 33.03
C GLN A 332 -10.32 -16.40 32.08
N ILE A 333 -10.08 -16.14 30.78
CA ILE A 333 -11.12 -16.29 29.75
C ILE A 333 -11.50 -17.77 29.58
N LEU A 334 -10.52 -18.66 29.51
CA LEU A 334 -10.75 -20.10 29.40
C LEU A 334 -11.48 -20.65 30.61
N ASP A 335 -11.15 -20.19 31.83
CA ASP A 335 -11.82 -20.57 33.04
C ASP A 335 -13.31 -20.16 33.02
N ILE A 336 -13.61 -18.94 32.58
CA ILE A 336 -14.98 -18.46 32.45
C ILE A 336 -15.77 -19.27 31.42
N ILE A 337 -15.16 -19.54 30.24
CA ILE A 337 -15.80 -20.38 29.20
C ILE A 337 -16.05 -21.79 29.72
N SER A 338 -15.09 -22.36 30.44
CA SER A 338 -15.24 -23.69 31.07
C SER A 338 -16.41 -23.76 32.05
N LEU A 339 -16.53 -22.75 32.92
CA LEU A 339 -17.59 -22.69 33.93
C LEU A 339 -18.98 -22.48 33.29
N THR A 340 -19.09 -21.70 32.26
CA THR A 340 -20.37 -21.35 31.62
C THR A 340 -20.86 -22.41 30.64
N GLY A 341 -19.92 -23.11 29.97
CA GLY A 341 -20.25 -24.12 28.95
C GLY A 341 -20.16 -25.57 29.38
N ASP A 342 -19.91 -25.84 30.65
CA ASP A 342 -19.62 -27.21 31.16
C ASP A 342 -18.54 -27.92 30.33
N MET A 343 -17.47 -27.17 30.04
CA MET A 343 -16.35 -27.58 29.22
C MET A 343 -15.08 -27.67 30.06
N LYS A 344 -14.10 -28.37 29.54
CA LYS A 344 -12.75 -28.46 30.10
C LYS A 344 -11.74 -27.97 29.09
N TYR A 345 -10.59 -27.57 29.57
CA TYR A 345 -9.45 -27.28 28.66
C TYR A 345 -8.17 -27.91 29.22
N LYS A 346 -7.26 -28.21 28.30
CA LYS A 346 -5.89 -28.64 28.60
C LYS A 346 -4.91 -27.80 27.81
N ILE A 347 -3.77 -27.51 28.41
CA ILE A 347 -2.67 -26.76 27.74
C ILE A 347 -1.47 -27.68 27.68
N GLN A 348 -1.01 -27.96 26.46
CA GLN A 348 0.16 -28.83 26.21
C GLN A 348 0.99 -28.22 25.06
N GLN A 349 2.28 -28.06 25.30
CA GLN A 349 3.25 -27.59 24.30
C GLN A 349 2.80 -26.30 23.57
N GLY A 350 2.23 -25.33 24.30
CA GLY A 350 1.77 -24.07 23.72
C GLY A 350 0.47 -24.16 22.89
N LYS A 351 -0.22 -25.30 22.97
CA LYS A 351 -1.54 -25.50 22.36
C LYS A 351 -2.60 -25.63 23.46
N VAL A 352 -3.74 -25.01 23.24
CA VAL A 352 -4.93 -25.15 24.09
C VAL A 352 -5.88 -26.09 23.37
N THR A 353 -6.41 -27.07 24.09
CA THR A 353 -7.50 -27.93 23.60
C THR A 353 -8.71 -27.77 24.52
N ILE A 354 -9.86 -27.40 23.95
CA ILE A 354 -11.16 -27.28 24.66
C ILE A 354 -11.98 -28.51 24.33
N TYR A 355 -12.56 -29.14 25.33
CA TYR A 355 -13.35 -30.37 25.18
C TYR A 355 -14.43 -30.46 26.28
N LYS A 356 -15.40 -31.31 26.11
CA LYS A 356 -16.45 -31.59 27.07
C LYS A 356 -16.13 -32.74 27.99
#